data_2ab3ce4a31177e516c75d8d46c1ee0aa
#
_entry.id   2ab3ce4a31177e516c75d8d46c1ee0aa
#
_cell.length_a   1.000
_cell.length_b   1.000
_cell.length_c   1.000
_cell.angle_alpha   90.00
_cell.angle_beta   90.00
_cell.angle_gamma   90.00
#
_symmetry.space_group_name_H-M   'P 1'
#
loop_
_entity.id
_entity.type
_entity.pdbx_description
1 polymer ?
#
loop_
_entity_poly.entity_id
_entity_poly.type
_entity_poly.pdbx_seq_one_letter_code
_entity_poly.pdbx_strand_id
1 'polypeptide(L)'
;MNARHAFESLTPDVVLDALASVGLYGDGRLTALSSYENRVYQVHLEHGLARDADAPSSVVVKFYRPERWTDAQIQEEHDFSFELMKAEIPVVGPLVLNDQNLHHYAGFDFSVSPQRGGRHPELDDFEVLEWVGRFLARIHTVGAAKSFVHRPALNVQSFGTESMDWLLSHDMVPLDMQATWQKTCKNAIDLIADKAINTSAIAKNEPQKSDK
;
A
#
# COMPACT_ATOMS: atom_id res chain seq x y z
N MET A 1 -1.54 18.28 10.58
CA MET A 1 -0.72 17.74 11.70
C MET A 1 0.68 17.39 11.19
N ASN A 2 1.73 17.71 11.95
CA ASN A 2 3.12 17.50 11.46
C ASN A 2 3.41 15.99 11.42
N ALA A 3 3.91 15.46 10.30
CA ALA A 3 4.13 14.02 10.09
C ALA A 3 4.99 13.33 11.17
N ARG A 4 5.80 14.09 11.90
CA ARG A 4 6.66 13.59 13.00
C ARG A 4 5.90 13.19 14.26
N HIS A 5 4.69 13.71 14.49
CA HIS A 5 3.92 13.48 15.71
C HIS A 5 2.79 12.45 15.55
N ALA A 6 2.50 12.02 14.33
CA ALA A 6 1.37 11.14 14.06
C ALA A 6 1.42 9.78 14.79
N PHE A 7 2.60 9.31 15.18
CA PHE A 7 2.83 8.03 15.87
C PHE A 7 3.51 8.18 17.23
N GLU A 8 3.46 9.36 17.83
CA GLU A 8 4.16 9.62 19.11
C GLU A 8 3.63 8.75 20.24
N SER A 9 2.33 8.48 20.26
CA SER A 9 1.68 7.61 21.25
C SER A 9 1.74 6.12 20.91
N LEU A 10 2.27 5.72 19.73
CA LEU A 10 2.40 4.32 19.34
C LEU A 10 3.65 3.71 19.97
N THR A 11 3.57 3.39 21.26
CA THR A 11 4.64 2.72 22.01
C THR A 11 4.64 1.22 21.75
N PRO A 12 5.73 0.49 22.06
CA PRO A 12 5.75 -0.97 22.00
C PRO A 12 4.61 -1.64 22.77
N ASP A 13 4.24 -1.10 23.93
CA ASP A 13 3.12 -1.63 24.72
C ASP A 13 1.79 -1.47 23.98
N VAL A 14 1.55 -0.32 23.36
CA VAL A 14 0.35 -0.10 22.52
C VAL A 14 0.28 -1.08 21.34
N VAL A 15 1.42 -1.42 20.74
CA VAL A 15 1.47 -2.43 19.67
C VAL A 15 1.08 -3.82 20.18
N LEU A 16 1.60 -4.23 21.35
CA LEU A 16 1.28 -5.51 21.97
C LEU A 16 -0.18 -5.57 22.43
N ASP A 17 -0.68 -4.52 23.05
CA ASP A 17 -2.07 -4.40 23.49
C ASP A 17 -3.06 -4.42 22.31
N ALA A 18 -2.70 -3.76 21.21
CA ALA A 18 -3.49 -3.81 19.97
C ALA A 18 -3.62 -5.24 19.43
N LEU A 19 -2.52 -6.01 19.43
CA LEU A 19 -2.57 -7.43 19.08
C LEU A 19 -3.40 -8.24 20.07
N ALA A 20 -3.25 -8.00 21.37
CA ALA A 20 -4.02 -8.69 22.39
C ALA A 20 -5.53 -8.43 22.24
N SER A 21 -5.93 -7.24 21.81
CA SER A 21 -7.34 -6.87 21.56
C SER A 21 -8.00 -7.73 20.48
N VAL A 22 -7.21 -8.32 19.57
CA VAL A 22 -7.69 -9.24 18.52
C VAL A 22 -7.34 -10.71 18.80
N GLY A 23 -6.92 -11.03 20.04
CA GLY A 23 -6.65 -12.39 20.49
C GLY A 23 -5.27 -12.93 20.12
N LEU A 24 -4.34 -12.08 19.71
CA LEU A 24 -2.95 -12.44 19.41
C LEU A 24 -2.02 -11.91 20.51
N TYR A 25 -1.24 -12.78 21.11
CA TYR A 25 -0.36 -12.39 22.22
C TYR A 25 1.11 -12.47 21.79
N GLY A 26 1.76 -11.32 21.83
CA GLY A 26 3.20 -11.20 21.53
C GLY A 26 4.05 -11.62 22.72
N ASP A 27 5.20 -12.25 22.46
CA ASP A 27 6.16 -12.68 23.46
C ASP A 27 7.15 -11.57 23.89
N GLY A 28 6.90 -10.32 23.44
CA GLY A 28 7.74 -9.14 23.71
C GLY A 28 8.82 -8.88 22.65
N ARG A 29 9.06 -9.81 21.74
CA ARG A 29 9.99 -9.59 20.62
C ARG A 29 9.29 -8.83 19.50
N LEU A 30 9.68 -7.57 19.34
CA LEU A 30 9.10 -6.64 18.40
C LEU A 30 10.21 -5.98 17.57
N THR A 31 10.12 -6.05 16.25
CA THR A 31 11.08 -5.44 15.33
C THR A 31 10.36 -4.47 14.41
N ALA A 32 10.76 -3.21 14.43
CA ALA A 32 10.26 -2.22 13.48
C ALA A 32 10.79 -2.54 12.07
N LEU A 33 9.88 -2.60 11.10
CA LEU A 33 10.21 -2.78 9.69
C LEU A 33 10.22 -1.44 8.97
N SER A 34 11.02 -1.35 7.90
CA SER A 34 11.12 -0.14 7.10
C SER A 34 9.77 0.20 6.46
N SER A 35 9.27 1.40 6.73
CA SER A 35 8.01 1.91 6.18
C SER A 35 8.06 3.42 6.07
N TYR A 36 7.59 3.97 4.96
CA TYR A 36 7.62 5.41 4.71
C TYR A 36 6.45 6.15 5.39
N GLU A 37 5.23 5.68 5.18
CA GLU A 37 4.01 6.38 5.63
C GLU A 37 3.44 5.80 6.92
N ASN A 38 3.41 4.49 7.01
CA ASN A 38 2.82 3.76 8.14
C ASN A 38 3.88 3.40 9.19
N ARG A 39 3.47 2.70 10.24
CA ARG A 39 4.39 1.98 11.13
C ARG A 39 4.11 0.50 11.01
N VAL A 40 5.15 -0.25 10.72
CA VAL A 40 5.06 -1.70 10.48
C VAL A 40 6.00 -2.40 11.44
N TYR A 41 5.47 -3.40 12.13
CA TYR A 41 6.22 -4.19 13.11
C TYR A 41 6.09 -5.68 12.80
N GLN A 42 7.19 -6.39 12.88
CA GLN A 42 7.16 -7.83 13.04
C GLN A 42 7.08 -8.13 14.54
N VAL A 43 6.12 -8.94 14.94
CA VAL A 43 5.91 -9.35 16.34
C VAL A 43 5.91 -10.87 16.41
N HIS A 44 6.73 -11.42 17.33
CA HIS A 44 6.72 -12.86 17.63
C HIS A 44 5.58 -13.16 18.60
N LEU A 45 4.85 -14.23 18.29
CA LEU A 45 3.72 -14.68 19.09
C LEU A 45 4.15 -15.76 20.10
N GLU A 46 3.52 -15.77 21.27
CA GLU A 46 3.74 -16.81 22.30
C GLU A 46 3.37 -18.19 21.79
N HIS A 47 2.31 -18.32 21.00
CA HIS A 47 1.75 -19.60 20.59
C HIS A 47 1.57 -19.78 19.08
N GLY A 48 2.15 -18.86 18.25
CA GLY A 48 1.95 -18.85 16.80
C GLY A 48 0.50 -18.56 16.39
N LEU A 49 0.23 -18.54 15.06
CA LEU A 49 -1.10 -18.25 14.51
C LEU A 49 -2.07 -19.44 14.60
N ALA A 50 -1.55 -20.64 14.67
CA ALA A 50 -2.30 -21.88 14.88
C ALA A 50 -1.49 -22.82 15.76
N ARG A 51 -2.16 -23.83 16.36
CA ARG A 51 -1.48 -24.86 17.15
C ARG A 51 -0.67 -25.86 16.30
N ASP A 52 -0.49 -25.57 15.03
CA ASP A 52 0.26 -26.37 14.09
C ASP A 52 1.73 -25.95 14.10
N ALA A 53 2.66 -26.90 14.11
CA ALA A 53 4.11 -26.64 14.16
C ALA A 53 4.63 -25.85 12.96
N ASP A 54 3.93 -25.91 11.82
CA ASP A 54 4.26 -25.18 10.60
C ASP A 54 3.60 -23.79 10.52
N ALA A 55 2.77 -23.42 11.49
CA ALA A 55 2.14 -22.11 11.52
C ALA A 55 3.17 -20.99 11.78
N PRO A 56 3.03 -19.83 11.13
CA PRO A 56 3.92 -18.71 11.39
C PRO A 56 3.95 -18.35 12.89
N SER A 57 5.13 -18.34 13.48
CA SER A 57 5.37 -17.92 14.86
C SER A 57 5.42 -16.39 15.00
N SER A 58 5.30 -15.67 13.90
CA SER A 58 5.36 -14.20 13.85
C SER A 58 4.28 -13.64 12.93
N VAL A 59 3.84 -12.44 13.27
CA VAL A 59 2.93 -11.64 12.44
C VAL A 59 3.58 -10.32 12.07
N VAL A 60 3.05 -9.70 11.03
CA VAL A 60 3.37 -8.32 10.66
C VAL A 60 2.14 -7.47 10.95
N VAL A 61 2.32 -6.46 11.79
CA VAL A 61 1.27 -5.51 12.17
C VAL A 61 1.55 -4.18 11.47
N LYS A 62 0.60 -3.71 10.71
CA LYS A 62 0.66 -2.42 10.00
C LYS A 62 -0.29 -1.46 10.68
N PHE A 63 0.25 -0.40 11.30
CA PHE A 63 -0.50 0.73 11.81
C PHE A 63 -0.57 1.80 10.73
N TYR A 64 -1.77 2.18 10.36
CA TYR A 64 -2.01 3.22 9.37
C TYR A 64 -1.77 4.59 9.97
N ARG A 65 -1.24 5.50 9.15
CA ARG A 65 -1.03 6.87 9.59
C ARG A 65 -2.39 7.52 9.87
N PRO A 66 -2.62 8.05 11.09
CA PRO A 66 -3.85 8.74 11.44
C PRO A 66 -4.21 9.85 10.45
N GLU A 67 -5.50 10.00 10.16
CA GLU A 67 -6.06 11.03 9.27
C GLU A 67 -5.57 10.97 7.80
N ARG A 68 -4.84 9.92 7.41
CA ARG A 68 -4.33 9.78 6.04
C ARG A 68 -5.30 9.05 5.12
N TRP A 69 -5.90 7.99 5.61
CA TRP A 69 -6.84 7.14 4.88
C TRP A 69 -8.10 6.94 5.70
N THR A 70 -9.23 6.87 5.05
CA THR A 70 -10.48 6.44 5.68
C THR A 70 -10.55 4.92 5.75
N ASP A 71 -11.36 4.38 6.66
CA ASP A 71 -11.61 2.94 6.77
C ASP A 71 -12.05 2.33 5.43
N ALA A 72 -12.93 3.03 4.70
CA ALA A 72 -13.38 2.58 3.40
C ALA A 72 -12.25 2.48 2.36
N GLN A 73 -11.28 3.39 2.40
CA GLN A 73 -10.10 3.35 1.53
C GLN A 73 -9.14 2.21 1.91
N ILE A 74 -8.97 1.95 3.22
CA ILE A 74 -8.14 0.84 3.69
C ILE A 74 -8.83 -0.49 3.38
N GLN A 75 -10.14 -0.57 3.63
CA GLN A 75 -10.91 -1.79 3.34
C GLN A 75 -10.87 -2.13 1.85
N GLU A 76 -10.98 -1.15 0.96
CA GLU A 76 -10.87 -1.37 -0.48
C GLU A 76 -9.48 -1.91 -0.91
N GLU A 77 -8.39 -1.52 -0.23
CA GLU A 77 -7.05 -2.11 -0.40
C GLU A 77 -7.03 -3.58 0.06
N HIS A 78 -7.66 -3.88 1.20
CA HIS A 78 -7.74 -5.24 1.72
C HIS A 78 -8.57 -6.14 0.81
N ASP A 79 -9.73 -5.67 0.35
CA ASP A 79 -10.60 -6.41 -0.56
C ASP A 79 -9.88 -6.74 -1.87
N PHE A 80 -9.13 -5.80 -2.42
CA PHE A 80 -8.29 -6.05 -3.59
C PHE A 80 -7.21 -7.10 -3.32
N SER A 81 -6.59 -7.07 -2.14
CA SER A 81 -5.63 -8.11 -1.75
C SER A 81 -6.28 -9.50 -1.71
N PHE A 82 -7.51 -9.63 -1.22
CA PHE A 82 -8.26 -10.88 -1.24
C PHE A 82 -8.66 -11.31 -2.66
N GLU A 83 -9.03 -10.37 -3.53
CA GLU A 83 -9.27 -10.66 -4.95
C GLU A 83 -8.03 -11.23 -5.64
N LEU A 84 -6.84 -10.67 -5.35
CA LEU A 84 -5.57 -11.19 -5.86
C LEU A 84 -5.26 -12.59 -5.33
N MET A 85 -5.47 -12.84 -4.03
CA MET A 85 -5.30 -14.16 -3.43
C MET A 85 -6.25 -15.19 -4.06
N LYS A 86 -7.52 -14.82 -4.30
CA LYS A 86 -8.50 -15.67 -4.98
C LYS A 86 -8.11 -15.99 -6.42
N ALA A 87 -7.41 -15.07 -7.08
CA ALA A 87 -6.84 -15.27 -8.41
C ALA A 87 -5.48 -16.02 -8.38
N GLU A 88 -5.12 -16.62 -7.23
CA GLU A 88 -3.86 -17.36 -7.03
C GLU A 88 -2.60 -16.54 -7.34
N ILE A 89 -2.67 -15.23 -7.08
CA ILE A 89 -1.51 -14.35 -7.15
C ILE A 89 -0.85 -14.36 -5.77
N PRO A 90 0.48 -14.59 -5.66
CA PRO A 90 1.17 -14.74 -4.38
C PRO A 90 1.35 -13.39 -3.67
N VAL A 91 0.27 -12.88 -3.10
CA VAL A 91 0.24 -11.70 -2.24
C VAL A 91 -0.03 -12.10 -0.79
N VAL A 92 0.39 -11.28 0.15
CA VAL A 92 0.14 -11.47 1.57
C VAL A 92 -0.96 -10.50 1.99
N GLY A 93 -2.19 -11.00 2.08
CA GLY A 93 -3.34 -10.23 2.57
C GLY A 93 -3.39 -10.19 4.10
N PRO A 94 -4.21 -9.30 4.67
CA PRO A 94 -4.44 -9.24 6.10
C PRO A 94 -5.23 -10.47 6.58
N LEU A 95 -5.01 -10.83 7.84
CA LEU A 95 -5.79 -11.85 8.53
C LEU A 95 -7.19 -11.32 8.85
N VAL A 96 -8.17 -12.20 8.79
CA VAL A 96 -9.51 -11.92 9.33
C VAL A 96 -9.54 -12.43 10.77
N LEU A 97 -9.62 -11.50 11.71
CA LEU A 97 -9.65 -11.74 13.15
C LEU A 97 -10.94 -11.12 13.71
N ASN A 98 -11.70 -11.88 14.50
CA ASN A 98 -13.01 -11.44 15.01
C ASN A 98 -13.93 -10.92 13.88
N ASP A 99 -13.97 -11.63 12.75
CA ASP A 99 -14.74 -11.29 11.54
C ASP A 99 -14.35 -9.97 10.85
N GLN A 100 -13.20 -9.38 11.19
CA GLN A 100 -12.68 -8.14 10.63
C GLN A 100 -11.22 -8.29 10.19
N ASN A 101 -10.79 -7.48 9.25
CA ASN A 101 -9.39 -7.42 8.78
C ASN A 101 -8.77 -6.02 8.97
N LEU A 102 -9.59 -5.04 9.37
CA LEU A 102 -9.18 -3.72 9.83
C LEU A 102 -9.66 -3.56 11.27
N HIS A 103 -8.78 -3.16 12.15
CA HIS A 103 -9.01 -3.05 13.59
C HIS A 103 -8.63 -1.67 14.09
N HIS A 104 -9.18 -1.30 15.26
CA HIS A 104 -8.94 0.01 15.88
C HIS A 104 -8.48 -0.18 17.32
N TYR A 105 -7.40 0.48 17.71
CA TYR A 105 -6.90 0.46 19.07
C TYR A 105 -6.16 1.77 19.42
N ALA A 106 -6.46 2.35 20.55
CA ALA A 106 -5.80 3.56 21.08
C ALA A 106 -5.69 4.71 20.06
N GLY A 107 -6.69 4.88 19.17
CA GLY A 107 -6.73 5.91 18.13
C GLY A 107 -5.94 5.59 16.87
N PHE A 108 -5.50 4.35 16.71
CA PHE A 108 -4.85 3.86 15.50
C PHE A 108 -5.69 2.79 14.80
N ASP A 109 -5.74 2.88 13.49
CA ASP A 109 -6.21 1.81 12.61
C ASP A 109 -5.05 0.86 12.36
N PHE A 110 -5.31 -0.44 12.42
CA PHE A 110 -4.27 -1.44 12.15
C PHE A 110 -4.79 -2.69 11.47
N SER A 111 -3.90 -3.37 10.76
CA SER A 111 -4.15 -4.69 10.20
C SER A 111 -3.01 -5.64 10.57
N VAL A 112 -3.31 -6.93 10.59
CA VAL A 112 -2.36 -7.99 10.91
C VAL A 112 -2.24 -8.92 9.72
N SER A 113 -1.02 -9.24 9.32
CA SER A 113 -0.74 -10.20 8.25
C SER A 113 0.20 -11.30 8.74
N PRO A 114 0.14 -12.53 8.18
CA PRO A 114 1.12 -13.55 8.51
C PRO A 114 2.50 -13.10 8.02
N GLN A 115 3.53 -13.30 8.83
CA GLN A 115 4.90 -13.07 8.38
C GLN A 115 5.27 -14.10 7.31
N ARG A 116 5.78 -13.63 6.18
CA ARG A 116 6.29 -14.46 5.08
C ARG A 116 7.72 -14.06 4.76
N GLY A 117 8.59 -15.04 4.60
CA GLY A 117 9.94 -14.83 4.11
C GLY A 117 9.94 -14.50 2.62
N GLY A 118 10.97 -13.79 2.17
CA GLY A 118 11.18 -13.48 0.76
C GLY A 118 12.55 -12.84 0.55
N ARG A 119 12.98 -12.79 -0.71
CA ARG A 119 14.18 -12.05 -1.14
C ARG A 119 13.75 -10.95 -2.10
N HIS A 120 14.54 -9.89 -2.14
CA HIS A 120 14.41 -8.91 -3.20
C HIS A 120 14.73 -9.58 -4.55
N PRO A 121 13.94 -9.30 -5.60
CA PRO A 121 14.24 -9.80 -6.93
C PRO A 121 15.56 -9.20 -7.44
N GLU A 122 16.39 -10.02 -8.05
CA GLU A 122 17.60 -9.57 -8.74
C GLU A 122 17.20 -9.06 -10.13
N LEU A 123 17.07 -7.73 -10.26
CA LEU A 123 16.52 -7.10 -11.47
C LEU A 123 17.45 -7.07 -12.67
N ASP A 124 18.69 -7.50 -12.54
CA ASP A 124 19.67 -7.76 -13.60
C ASP A 124 19.54 -9.17 -14.21
N ASP A 125 18.77 -10.05 -13.59
CA ASP A 125 18.41 -11.36 -14.14
C ASP A 125 17.14 -11.26 -15.01
N PHE A 126 17.28 -11.62 -16.29
CA PHE A 126 16.16 -11.57 -17.26
C PHE A 126 15.02 -12.53 -16.92
N GLU A 127 15.29 -13.69 -16.35
CA GLU A 127 14.24 -14.63 -15.92
C GLU A 127 13.42 -14.04 -14.77
N VAL A 128 14.10 -13.39 -13.81
CA VAL A 128 13.45 -12.68 -12.70
C VAL A 128 12.60 -11.52 -13.20
N LEU A 129 13.11 -10.73 -14.16
CA LEU A 129 12.34 -9.65 -14.78
C LEU A 129 11.09 -10.17 -15.49
N GLU A 130 11.19 -11.29 -16.21
CA GLU A 130 10.04 -11.92 -16.87
C GLU A 130 8.99 -12.36 -15.84
N TRP A 131 9.40 -12.99 -14.75
CA TRP A 131 8.50 -13.36 -13.65
C TRP A 131 7.80 -12.15 -13.03
N VAL A 132 8.54 -11.10 -12.73
CA VAL A 132 7.99 -9.84 -12.20
C VAL A 132 6.97 -9.26 -13.17
N GLY A 133 7.29 -9.21 -14.46
CA GLY A 133 6.38 -8.75 -15.52
C GLY A 133 5.08 -9.56 -15.60
N ARG A 134 5.18 -10.87 -15.52
CA ARG A 134 4.00 -11.77 -15.50
C ARG A 134 3.11 -11.54 -14.28
N PHE A 135 3.69 -11.37 -13.09
CA PHE A 135 2.92 -11.07 -11.89
C PHE A 135 2.23 -9.71 -11.97
N LEU A 136 2.92 -8.68 -12.45
CA LEU A 136 2.34 -7.36 -12.66
C LEU A 136 1.18 -7.41 -13.66
N ALA A 137 1.33 -8.14 -14.77
CA ALA A 137 0.25 -8.30 -15.76
C ALA A 137 -0.98 -9.00 -15.14
N ARG A 138 -0.80 -10.02 -14.31
CA ARG A 138 -1.89 -10.69 -13.58
C ARG A 138 -2.58 -9.75 -12.59
N ILE A 139 -1.81 -8.98 -11.82
CA ILE A 139 -2.36 -7.96 -10.89
C ILE A 139 -3.19 -6.93 -11.68
N HIS A 140 -2.66 -6.44 -12.80
CA HIS A 140 -3.39 -5.48 -13.66
C HIS A 140 -4.66 -6.09 -14.24
N THR A 141 -4.65 -7.37 -14.63
CA THR A 141 -5.85 -8.06 -15.14
C THR A 141 -6.96 -8.11 -14.09
N VAL A 142 -6.63 -8.43 -12.83
CA VAL A 142 -7.59 -8.40 -11.73
C VAL A 142 -8.06 -6.97 -11.46
N GLY A 143 -7.14 -6.01 -11.39
CA GLY A 143 -7.45 -4.61 -11.13
C GLY A 143 -8.28 -3.93 -12.24
N ALA A 144 -8.17 -4.40 -13.48
CA ALA A 144 -8.97 -3.87 -14.60
C ALA A 144 -10.44 -4.33 -14.57
N ALA A 145 -10.76 -5.40 -13.83
CA ALA A 145 -12.12 -5.94 -13.78
C ALA A 145 -13.11 -5.03 -13.04
N LYS A 146 -12.62 -4.19 -12.12
CA LYS A 146 -13.44 -3.34 -11.26
C LYS A 146 -12.68 -2.06 -10.92
N SER A 147 -13.39 -0.92 -10.96
CA SER A 147 -12.82 0.36 -10.53
C SER A 147 -12.81 0.49 -9.01
N PHE A 148 -11.78 1.10 -8.47
CA PHE A 148 -11.76 1.57 -7.08
C PHE A 148 -12.75 2.73 -6.91
N VAL A 149 -13.46 2.76 -5.80
CA VAL A 149 -14.51 3.75 -5.50
C VAL A 149 -14.03 4.76 -4.45
N HIS A 150 -13.29 4.28 -3.46
CA HIS A 150 -12.85 5.10 -2.32
C HIS A 150 -11.41 5.58 -2.45
N ARG A 151 -10.55 4.77 -3.05
CA ARG A 151 -9.14 5.15 -3.23
C ARG A 151 -8.97 6.19 -4.32
N PRO A 152 -8.08 7.20 -4.12
CA PRO A 152 -7.86 8.25 -5.12
C PRO A 152 -7.24 7.66 -6.39
N ALA A 153 -7.68 8.16 -7.53
CA ALA A 153 -7.08 7.82 -8.81
C ALA A 153 -5.70 8.47 -8.96
N LEU A 154 -4.73 7.69 -9.44
CA LEU A 154 -3.43 8.20 -9.85
C LEU A 154 -3.58 8.84 -11.24
N ASN A 155 -3.67 10.15 -11.27
CA ASN A 155 -3.79 10.92 -12.53
C ASN A 155 -3.00 12.23 -12.46
N VAL A 156 -2.91 12.91 -13.60
CA VAL A 156 -2.14 14.16 -13.76
C VAL A 156 -2.65 15.25 -12.84
N GLN A 157 -3.96 15.33 -12.63
CA GLN A 157 -4.57 16.33 -11.78
C GLN A 157 -4.17 16.12 -10.31
N SER A 158 -4.42 14.94 -9.75
CA SER A 158 -4.23 14.65 -8.32
C SER A 158 -2.75 14.56 -7.91
N PHE A 159 -1.89 14.01 -8.77
CA PHE A 159 -0.47 13.81 -8.46
C PHE A 159 0.47 14.86 -9.06
N GLY A 160 0.01 15.59 -10.07
CA GLY A 160 0.77 16.65 -10.72
C GLY A 160 0.32 18.03 -10.27
N THR A 161 -0.81 18.49 -10.82
CA THR A 161 -1.28 19.87 -10.66
C THR A 161 -1.58 20.24 -9.21
N GLU A 162 -2.38 19.44 -8.52
CA GLU A 162 -2.74 19.70 -7.11
C GLU A 162 -1.52 19.67 -6.19
N SER A 163 -0.59 18.74 -6.41
CA SER A 163 0.65 18.66 -5.63
C SER A 163 1.54 19.90 -5.88
N MET A 164 1.66 20.35 -7.13
CA MET A 164 2.40 21.56 -7.48
C MET A 164 1.79 22.79 -6.81
N ASP A 165 0.48 22.98 -6.93
CA ASP A 165 -0.24 24.11 -6.37
C ASP A 165 -0.17 24.14 -4.84
N TRP A 166 -0.25 22.95 -4.20
CA TRP A 166 -0.10 22.83 -2.76
C TRP A 166 1.29 23.28 -2.29
N LEU A 167 2.37 22.83 -2.94
CA LEU A 167 3.74 23.21 -2.60
C LEU A 167 3.98 24.71 -2.74
N LEU A 168 3.41 25.34 -3.77
CA LEU A 168 3.51 26.79 -3.98
C LEU A 168 2.72 27.57 -2.93
N SER A 169 1.51 27.15 -2.62
CA SER A 169 0.62 27.84 -1.66
C SER A 169 1.07 27.70 -0.20
N HIS A 170 1.96 26.75 0.10
CA HIS A 170 2.52 26.55 1.43
C HIS A 170 3.99 26.97 1.57
N ASP A 171 4.48 27.80 0.62
CA ASP A 171 5.84 28.35 0.64
C ASP A 171 6.96 27.29 0.74
N MET A 172 6.69 26.08 0.17
CA MET A 172 7.65 24.99 0.19
C MET A 172 8.74 25.10 -0.88
N VAL A 173 8.58 26.03 -1.82
CA VAL A 173 9.54 26.33 -2.87
C VAL A 173 10.16 27.71 -2.62
N PRO A 174 11.51 27.83 -2.54
CA PRO A 174 12.17 29.11 -2.34
C PRO A 174 11.73 30.16 -3.39
N LEU A 175 11.52 31.40 -2.96
CA LEU A 175 10.96 32.48 -3.80
C LEU A 175 11.75 32.74 -5.08
N ASP A 176 13.06 32.67 -5.00
CA ASP A 176 13.99 32.88 -6.13
C ASP A 176 13.92 31.75 -7.18
N MET A 177 13.43 30.57 -6.78
CA MET A 177 13.29 29.40 -7.65
C MET A 177 11.88 29.18 -8.17
N GLN A 178 10.86 29.77 -7.55
CA GLN A 178 9.44 29.47 -7.83
C GLN A 178 9.08 29.50 -9.30
N ALA A 179 9.47 30.57 -10.02
CA ALA A 179 9.11 30.74 -11.43
C ALA A 179 9.69 29.63 -12.32
N THR A 180 10.98 29.30 -12.14
CA THR A 180 11.66 28.27 -12.91
C THR A 180 11.12 26.89 -12.55
N TRP A 181 10.92 26.62 -11.26
CA TRP A 181 10.38 25.35 -10.74
C TRP A 181 8.97 25.11 -11.26
N GLN A 182 8.07 26.11 -11.15
CA GLN A 182 6.69 26.01 -11.64
C GLN A 182 6.63 25.74 -13.16
N LYS A 183 7.46 26.45 -13.94
CA LYS A 183 7.55 26.22 -15.39
C LYS A 183 7.98 24.78 -15.70
N THR A 184 8.99 24.27 -15.00
CA THR A 184 9.51 22.91 -15.19
C THR A 184 8.45 21.86 -14.81
N CYS A 185 7.76 22.05 -13.67
CA CYS A 185 6.67 21.16 -13.26
C CYS A 185 5.53 21.15 -14.29
N LYS A 186 5.07 22.31 -14.76
CA LYS A 186 4.03 22.39 -15.80
C LYS A 186 4.43 21.64 -17.07
N ASN A 187 5.64 21.86 -17.57
CA ASN A 187 6.13 21.16 -18.76
C ASN A 187 6.15 19.62 -18.55
N ALA A 188 6.55 19.13 -17.38
CA ALA A 188 6.53 17.71 -17.06
C ALA A 188 5.10 17.16 -16.99
N ILE A 189 4.19 17.89 -16.37
CA ILE A 189 2.76 17.55 -16.26
C ILE A 189 2.13 17.43 -17.66
N ASP A 190 2.38 18.42 -18.54
CA ASP A 190 1.85 18.44 -19.91
C ASP A 190 2.38 17.26 -20.73
N LEU A 191 3.68 16.94 -20.64
CA LEU A 191 4.29 15.79 -21.31
C LEU A 191 3.69 14.44 -20.87
N ILE A 192 3.35 14.31 -19.58
CA ILE A 192 2.71 13.10 -19.04
C ILE A 192 1.27 13.03 -19.52
N ALA A 193 0.53 14.16 -19.50
CA ALA A 193 -0.84 14.22 -19.97
C ALA A 193 -0.97 13.80 -21.43
N ASP A 194 -0.12 14.30 -22.30
CA ASP A 194 -0.09 13.95 -23.73
C ASP A 194 0.18 12.46 -23.96
N LYS A 195 1.10 11.87 -23.19
CA LYS A 195 1.41 10.43 -23.28
C LYS A 195 0.28 9.57 -22.75
N ALA A 196 -0.36 9.96 -21.65
CA ALA A 196 -1.49 9.21 -21.09
C ALA A 196 -2.68 9.16 -22.07
N ILE A 197 -2.97 10.27 -22.77
CA ILE A 197 -4.00 10.32 -23.81
C ILE A 197 -3.66 9.36 -24.96
N ASN A 198 -2.42 9.36 -25.43
CA ASN A 198 -1.97 8.50 -26.53
C ASN A 198 -2.04 7.01 -26.15
N THR A 199 -1.65 6.65 -24.94
CA THR A 199 -1.72 5.25 -24.44
C THR A 199 -3.16 4.77 -24.34
N SER A 200 -4.09 5.61 -23.88
CA SER A 200 -5.51 5.29 -23.81
C SER A 200 -6.15 5.12 -25.20
N ALA A 201 -5.67 5.85 -26.19
CA ALA A 201 -6.12 5.73 -27.57
C ALA A 201 -5.63 4.40 -28.23
N ILE A 202 -4.41 3.99 -27.91
CA ILE A 202 -3.85 2.71 -28.42
C ILE A 202 -4.60 1.52 -27.82
N ALA A 203 -4.87 1.53 -26.50
CA ALA A 203 -5.60 0.46 -25.82
C ALA A 203 -7.04 0.27 -26.34
N LYS A 204 -7.68 1.32 -26.84
CA LYS A 204 -9.02 1.25 -27.46
C LYS A 204 -9.03 0.71 -28.88
N ASN A 205 -7.88 0.68 -29.55
CA ASN A 205 -7.75 0.27 -30.95
C ASN A 205 -7.18 -1.14 -31.14
N GLU A 206 -6.85 -1.87 -30.06
CA GLU A 206 -6.52 -3.28 -30.18
C GLU A 206 -7.80 -4.08 -30.53
N PRO A 207 -7.82 -4.80 -31.66
CA PRO A 207 -8.97 -5.63 -32.01
C PRO A 207 -9.12 -6.73 -30.96
N GLN A 208 -10.31 -6.84 -30.38
CA GLN A 208 -10.67 -7.99 -29.57
C GLN A 208 -10.42 -9.24 -30.42
N LYS A 209 -9.41 -10.05 -30.06
CA LYS A 209 -9.24 -11.37 -30.66
C LYS A 209 -10.49 -12.17 -30.31
N SER A 210 -11.35 -12.37 -31.32
CA SER A 210 -12.45 -13.31 -31.23
C SER A 210 -11.85 -14.71 -31.12
N ASP A 211 -11.97 -15.32 -29.96
CA ASP A 211 -11.74 -16.74 -29.77
C ASP A 211 -12.74 -17.49 -30.64
N LYS A 212 -12.20 -18.21 -31.62
CA LYS A 212 -12.88 -19.28 -32.34
C LYS A 212 -12.34 -20.61 -31.86
#